data_0653400a1dc7cbbb8b8c569566931433
#
_entry.id   0653400a1dc7cbbb8b8c569566931433
#
_cell.length_a   1.000
_cell.length_b   1.000
_cell.length_c   1.000
_cell.angle_alpha   90.00
_cell.angle_beta   90.00
_cell.angle_gamma   90.00
#
_symmetry.space_group_name_H-M   'P 1'
#
loop_
_entity.id
_entity.type
_entity.pdbx_description
1 polymer ?
#
loop_
_entity_poly.entity_id
_entity_poly.type
_entity_poly.pdbx_seq_one_letter_code
_entity_poly.pdbx_strand_id
1 'polypeptide(L)'
;MTELDKDTFDQAVLAHKGVYLVDFWSETCETCAAMMPEIETLERELAGEHALAGKVAFGKVNLQGNRRLAIREKVMSLPTVVVYRDGEKVKAFSKEFTASEVKAAVEGLLGG
;
A
#
# COMPACT_ATOMS: atom_id res chain seq x y z
N MET A 1 0.25 6.75 -7.19
CA MET A 1 1.05 5.73 -6.47
C MET A 1 2.29 5.40 -7.28
N THR A 2 3.41 5.26 -6.58
CA THR A 2 4.67 4.88 -7.22
C THR A 2 4.61 3.42 -7.65
N GLU A 3 5.02 3.13 -8.87
CA GLU A 3 5.09 1.75 -9.32
C GLU A 3 6.37 1.12 -8.80
N LEU A 4 6.21 0.07 -8.00
CA LEU A 4 7.32 -0.62 -7.35
C LEU A 4 7.52 -2.00 -7.97
N ASP A 5 8.72 -2.52 -7.85
CA ASP A 5 9.04 -3.87 -8.30
C ASP A 5 10.06 -4.51 -7.35
N LYS A 6 10.47 -5.73 -7.68
CA LYS A 6 11.41 -6.49 -6.85
C LYS A 6 12.76 -5.79 -6.65
N ASP A 7 13.12 -4.89 -7.56
CA ASP A 7 14.41 -4.20 -7.50
C ASP A 7 14.35 -2.88 -6.73
N THR A 8 13.17 -2.28 -6.61
CA THR A 8 13.01 -0.98 -5.98
C THR A 8 12.30 -1.02 -4.63
N PHE A 9 11.59 -2.10 -4.32
CA PHE A 9 10.75 -2.19 -3.14
C PHE A 9 11.52 -1.92 -1.84
N ASP A 10 12.63 -2.60 -1.63
CA ASP A 10 13.34 -2.49 -0.35
C ASP A 10 13.80 -1.07 -0.09
N GLN A 11 14.34 -0.41 -1.09
CA GLN A 11 14.84 0.94 -0.93
C GLN A 11 13.70 1.96 -0.79
N ALA A 12 12.59 1.74 -1.47
CA ALA A 12 11.45 2.66 -1.41
C ALA A 12 10.64 2.47 -0.13
N VAL A 13 10.37 1.22 0.26
CA VAL A 13 9.44 0.92 1.34
C VAL A 13 10.14 0.65 2.66
N LEU A 14 11.10 -0.28 2.66
CA LEU A 14 11.74 -0.69 3.91
C LEU A 14 12.69 0.37 4.47
N ALA A 15 13.24 1.22 3.61
CA ALA A 15 14.10 2.33 4.03
C ALA A 15 13.33 3.62 4.28
N HIS A 16 12.02 3.62 4.02
CA HIS A 16 11.19 4.82 4.19
C HIS A 16 10.92 5.12 5.67
N LYS A 17 11.08 6.38 6.04
CA LYS A 17 10.71 6.86 7.38
C LYS A 17 9.28 7.37 7.34
N GLY A 18 8.43 6.80 8.19
CA GLY A 18 7.01 7.12 8.21
C GLY A 18 6.19 5.99 7.63
N VAL A 19 4.99 6.30 7.18
CA VAL A 19 4.02 5.31 6.70
C VAL A 19 4.14 5.11 5.20
N TYR A 20 4.17 3.87 4.77
CA TYR A 20 4.15 3.52 3.35
C TYR A 20 3.05 2.49 3.12
N LEU A 21 2.13 2.81 2.21
CA LEU A 21 1.04 1.92 1.85
C LEU A 21 1.35 1.29 0.50
N VAL A 22 1.28 -0.04 0.42
CA VAL A 22 1.56 -0.76 -0.83
C VAL A 22 0.34 -1.56 -1.25
N ASP A 23 -0.12 -1.32 -2.46
CA ASP A 23 -1.23 -2.03 -3.08
C ASP A 23 -0.67 -3.13 -3.99
N PHE A 24 -0.89 -4.38 -3.62
CA PHE A 24 -0.50 -5.52 -4.46
C PHE A 24 -1.69 -5.87 -5.35
N TRP A 25 -1.44 -5.94 -6.66
CA TRP A 25 -2.50 -6.10 -7.65
C TRP A 25 -2.04 -6.95 -8.83
N SER A 26 -2.96 -7.31 -9.70
CA SER A 26 -2.64 -7.95 -10.97
C SER A 26 -3.65 -7.50 -12.01
N GLU A 27 -3.25 -7.64 -13.27
CA GLU A 27 -4.10 -7.23 -14.39
C GLU A 27 -5.36 -8.08 -14.55
N THR A 28 -5.33 -9.29 -14.00
CA THR A 28 -6.47 -10.21 -14.07
C THR A 28 -7.37 -10.15 -12.84
N CYS A 29 -7.03 -9.32 -11.88
CA CYS A 29 -7.80 -9.17 -10.63
C CYS A 29 -8.82 -8.07 -10.79
N GLU A 30 -10.09 -8.43 -10.99
CA GLU A 30 -11.15 -7.44 -11.18
C GLU A 30 -11.39 -6.60 -9.93
N THR A 31 -11.31 -7.22 -8.75
CA THR A 31 -11.48 -6.50 -7.49
C THR A 31 -10.35 -5.50 -7.28
N CYS A 32 -9.13 -5.86 -7.69
CA CYS A 32 -8.01 -4.94 -7.63
C CYS A 32 -8.26 -3.71 -8.52
N ALA A 33 -8.76 -3.95 -9.74
CA ALA A 33 -9.08 -2.86 -10.66
C ALA A 33 -10.14 -1.93 -10.11
N ALA A 34 -11.15 -2.48 -9.44
CA ALA A 34 -12.21 -1.69 -8.84
C ALA A 34 -11.70 -0.88 -7.64
N MET A 35 -10.78 -1.41 -6.88
CA MET A 35 -10.24 -0.76 -5.69
C MET A 35 -9.18 0.29 -5.99
N MET A 36 -8.45 0.13 -7.09
CA MET A 36 -7.34 1.03 -7.43
C MET A 36 -7.72 2.51 -7.40
N PRO A 37 -8.83 2.93 -8.06
CA PRO A 37 -9.24 4.34 -8.01
C PRO A 37 -9.55 4.82 -6.59
N GLU A 38 -10.07 3.94 -5.74
CA GLU A 38 -10.39 4.30 -4.36
C GLU A 38 -9.13 4.53 -3.54
N ILE A 39 -8.10 3.71 -3.75
CA ILE A 39 -6.81 3.90 -3.09
C ILE A 39 -6.12 5.15 -3.61
N GLU A 40 -6.23 5.43 -4.91
CA GLU A 40 -5.68 6.67 -5.48
C GLU A 40 -6.36 7.90 -4.91
N THR A 41 -7.68 7.81 -4.67
CA THR A 41 -8.42 8.89 -4.02
C THR A 41 -7.91 9.09 -2.59
N LEU A 42 -7.69 8.00 -1.87
CA LEU A 42 -7.15 8.05 -0.52
C LEU A 42 -5.77 8.71 -0.52
N GLU A 43 -4.94 8.39 -1.49
CA GLU A 43 -3.63 9.02 -1.63
C GLU A 43 -3.76 10.54 -1.76
N ARG A 44 -4.66 10.99 -2.64
CA ARG A 44 -4.88 12.42 -2.83
C ARG A 44 -5.41 13.10 -1.57
N GLU A 45 -6.33 12.44 -0.86
CA GLU A 45 -6.89 12.98 0.37
C GLU A 45 -5.83 13.16 1.44
N LEU A 46 -5.00 12.15 1.64
CA LEU A 46 -3.96 12.21 2.68
C LEU A 46 -2.84 13.15 2.29
N ALA A 47 -2.47 13.20 1.01
CA ALA A 47 -1.46 14.14 0.55
C ALA A 47 -1.92 15.59 0.66
N GLY A 48 -3.24 15.81 0.60
CA GLY A 48 -3.82 17.14 0.73
C GLY A 48 -3.87 17.62 2.17
N GLU A 49 -3.71 16.74 3.14
CA GLU A 49 -3.67 17.13 4.55
C GLU A 49 -2.25 17.58 4.88
N HIS A 50 -2.06 18.87 4.99
CA HIS A 50 -0.74 19.48 5.12
C HIS A 50 0.12 18.89 6.25
N ALA A 51 -0.51 18.49 7.34
CA ALA A 51 0.22 17.93 8.48
C ALA A 51 0.83 16.55 8.15
N LEU A 52 0.32 15.91 7.10
CA LEU A 52 0.71 14.54 6.74
C LEU A 52 1.55 14.50 5.48
N ALA A 53 1.72 15.63 4.82
CA ALA A 53 2.51 15.70 3.59
C ALA A 53 3.93 15.21 3.84
N GLY A 54 4.39 14.28 3.01
CA GLY A 54 5.72 13.72 3.12
C GLY A 54 5.86 12.63 4.17
N LYS A 55 4.84 12.39 4.99
CA LYS A 55 4.87 11.35 6.02
C LYS A 55 4.18 10.07 5.58
N VAL A 56 3.42 10.14 4.51
CA VAL A 56 2.72 9.00 3.93
C VAL A 56 3.12 8.89 2.48
N ALA A 57 3.54 7.70 2.08
CA ALA A 57 3.83 7.42 0.69
C ALA A 57 2.98 6.24 0.23
N PHE A 58 2.69 6.20 -1.05
CA PHE A 58 1.84 5.18 -1.65
C PHE A 58 2.56 4.56 -2.83
N GLY A 59 2.51 3.23 -2.90
CA GLY A 59 3.06 2.52 -4.03
C GLY A 59 2.19 1.33 -4.40
N LYS A 60 2.47 0.75 -5.54
CA LYS A 60 1.76 -0.43 -6.01
C LYS A 60 2.75 -1.42 -6.59
N VAL A 61 2.45 -2.70 -6.44
CA VAL A 61 3.26 -3.79 -6.98
C VAL A 61 2.37 -4.67 -7.84
N ASN A 62 2.73 -4.82 -9.11
CA ASN A 62 2.07 -5.75 -10.01
C ASN A 62 2.60 -7.15 -9.69
N LEU A 63 1.71 -8.09 -9.40
CA LEU A 63 2.12 -9.45 -9.08
C LEU A 63 2.91 -10.09 -10.20
N GLN A 64 2.58 -9.76 -11.45
CA GLN A 64 3.30 -10.27 -12.60
C GLN A 64 4.74 -9.76 -12.60
N GLY A 65 5.68 -10.69 -12.60
CA GLY A 65 7.10 -10.35 -12.53
C GLY A 65 7.63 -10.12 -11.13
N ASN A 66 6.76 -10.10 -10.12
CA ASN A 66 7.13 -9.81 -8.74
C ASN A 66 6.58 -10.84 -7.74
N ARG A 67 6.38 -12.07 -8.19
CA ARG A 67 5.76 -13.10 -7.34
C ARG A 67 6.60 -13.45 -6.11
N ARG A 68 7.92 -13.49 -6.26
CA ARG A 68 8.79 -13.79 -5.12
C ARG A 68 8.74 -12.69 -4.08
N LEU A 69 8.65 -11.45 -4.52
CA LEU A 69 8.46 -10.32 -3.61
C LEU A 69 7.17 -10.47 -2.83
N ALA A 70 6.08 -10.79 -3.52
CA ALA A 70 4.78 -10.97 -2.88
C ALA A 70 4.83 -12.09 -1.85
N ILE A 71 5.46 -13.21 -2.17
CA ILE A 71 5.60 -14.32 -1.25
C ILE A 71 6.41 -13.91 -0.03
N ARG A 72 7.52 -13.22 -0.24
CA ARG A 72 8.35 -12.72 0.86
C ARG A 72 7.57 -11.82 1.79
N GLU A 73 6.72 -10.95 1.22
CA GLU A 73 5.89 -10.04 2.01
C GLU A 73 4.60 -10.68 2.49
N LYS A 74 4.44 -11.99 2.29
CA LYS A 74 3.30 -12.79 2.76
C LYS A 74 1.98 -12.39 2.13
N VAL A 75 2.03 -11.96 0.89
CA VAL A 75 0.84 -11.65 0.10
C VAL A 75 0.37 -12.94 -0.56
N MET A 76 -0.72 -13.50 -0.03
CA MET A 76 -1.22 -14.82 -0.45
C MET A 76 -2.47 -14.74 -1.32
N SER A 77 -3.08 -13.58 -1.41
CA SER A 77 -4.30 -13.40 -2.19
C SER A 77 -4.37 -11.95 -2.67
N LEU A 78 -5.26 -11.69 -3.62
CA LEU A 78 -5.49 -10.35 -4.14
C LEU A 78 -6.98 -10.01 -4.02
N PRO A 79 -7.34 -8.76 -3.77
CA PRO A 79 -6.44 -7.64 -3.51
C PRO A 79 -5.78 -7.74 -2.14
N THR A 80 -4.62 -7.14 -1.99
CA THR A 80 -3.97 -7.01 -0.70
C THR A 80 -3.33 -5.64 -0.61
N VAL A 81 -3.59 -4.95 0.50
CA VAL A 81 -2.96 -3.68 0.81
C VAL A 81 -2.20 -3.86 2.10
N VAL A 82 -0.92 -3.53 2.08
CA VAL A 82 -0.06 -3.66 3.26
C VAL A 82 0.41 -2.28 3.67
N VAL A 83 0.34 -2.01 4.97
CA VAL A 83 0.78 -0.74 5.53
C VAL A 83 2.07 -0.98 6.31
N TYR A 84 3.10 -0.21 5.97
CA TYR A 84 4.40 -0.26 6.63
C TYR A 84 4.62 1.03 7.40
N ARG A 85 5.32 0.94 8.50
CA ARG A 85 5.72 2.10 9.28
C ARG A 85 7.18 1.94 9.65
N ASP A 86 8.00 2.91 9.22
CA ASP A 86 9.45 2.88 9.44
C ASP A 86 10.09 1.58 8.97
N GLY A 87 9.58 1.06 7.84
CA GLY A 87 10.10 -0.15 7.22
C GLY A 87 9.52 -1.45 7.77
N GLU A 88 8.63 -1.39 8.76
CA GLU A 88 8.04 -2.58 9.35
C GLU A 88 6.57 -2.71 8.98
N LYS A 89 6.15 -3.92 8.63
CA LYS A 89 4.75 -4.21 8.34
C LYS A 89 3.95 -4.11 9.63
N VAL A 90 2.96 -3.22 9.64
CA VAL A 90 2.12 -3.02 10.82
C VAL A 90 0.67 -3.43 10.60
N LYS A 91 0.22 -3.50 9.34
CA LYS A 91 -1.15 -3.88 9.05
C LYS A 91 -1.22 -4.46 7.64
N ALA A 92 -2.08 -5.45 7.44
CA ALA A 92 -2.35 -5.99 6.12
C ALA A 92 -3.85 -6.19 5.96
N PHE A 93 -4.36 -5.82 4.79
CA PHE A 93 -5.76 -6.00 4.41
C PHE A 93 -5.79 -6.92 3.20
N SER A 94 -6.59 -7.97 3.26
CA SER A 94 -6.70 -8.89 2.14
C SER A 94 -8.13 -9.40 1.99
N LYS A 95 -8.47 -9.79 0.77
CA LYS A 95 -9.75 -10.35 0.38
C LYS A 95 -10.89 -9.35 0.47
N GLU A 96 -11.53 -9.21 1.63
CA GLU A 96 -12.67 -8.33 1.81
C GLU A 96 -12.32 -7.20 2.76
N PHE A 97 -12.18 -6.01 2.21
CA PHE A 97 -11.93 -4.80 2.98
C PHE A 97 -12.34 -3.60 2.13
N THR A 98 -12.43 -2.43 2.76
CA THR A 98 -12.81 -1.20 2.08
C THR A 98 -11.68 -0.19 2.16
N ALA A 99 -11.69 0.78 1.26
CA ALA A 99 -10.74 1.88 1.30
C ALA A 99 -10.90 2.69 2.60
N SER A 100 -12.11 2.77 3.13
CA SER A 100 -12.38 3.45 4.40
C SER A 100 -11.65 2.78 5.57
N GLU A 101 -11.63 1.45 5.59
CA GLU A 101 -10.90 0.71 6.62
C GLU A 101 -9.40 0.97 6.52
N VAL A 102 -8.87 1.00 5.31
CA VAL A 102 -7.46 1.31 5.07
C VAL A 102 -7.15 2.73 5.53
N LYS A 103 -8.00 3.68 5.18
CA LYS A 103 -7.84 5.07 5.58
C LYS A 103 -7.80 5.22 7.10
N ALA A 104 -8.73 4.57 7.78
CA ALA A 104 -8.79 4.63 9.24
C ALA A 104 -7.52 4.10 9.88
N ALA A 105 -6.97 3.00 9.35
CA ALA A 105 -5.74 2.42 9.86
C ALA A 105 -4.56 3.37 9.67
N VAL A 106 -4.45 3.97 8.49
CA VAL A 106 -3.37 4.92 8.20
C VAL A 106 -3.48 6.15 9.08
N GLU A 107 -4.67 6.70 9.21
CA GLU A 107 -4.90 7.89 10.06
C GLU A 107 -4.57 7.60 11.50
N GLY A 108 -4.89 6.40 11.98
CA GLY A 108 -4.55 5.99 13.34
C GLY A 108 -3.05 5.96 13.58
N LEU A 109 -2.28 5.57 12.58
CA LEU A 109 -0.82 5.55 12.67
C LEU A 109 -0.22 6.96 12.63
N LEU A 110 -0.86 7.86 11.91
CA LEU A 110 -0.37 9.23 11.74
C LEU A 110 -0.80 10.15 12.86
N GLY A 111 -2.01 9.94 13.38
CA GLY A 111 -2.56 10.78 14.43
C GLY A 111 -2.20 10.34 15.82
N GLY A 112 -1.67 9.15 15.92
CA GLY A 112 -1.27 8.59 17.20
C GLY A 112 0.09 9.03 17.63
#